data_58b074b98f35e2a722266dfd16f0b4fb
#
_entry.id   58b074b98f35e2a722266dfd16f0b4fb
#
_cell.length_a   1.000
_cell.length_b   1.000
_cell.length_c   1.000
_cell.angle_alpha   90.00
_cell.angle_beta   90.00
_cell.angle_gamma   90.00
#
_symmetry.space_group_name_H-M   'P 1'
#
loop_
_entity.id
_entity.type
_entity.pdbx_description
1 polymer ?
#
loop_
_entity_poly.entity_id
_entity_poly.type
_entity_poly.pdbx_seq_one_letter_code
_entity_poly.pdbx_strand_id
1 'polypeptide(L)'
;EIHERLVGSEMCIRDRYVFYFIGDGMGVNQVNGTEMYQAELQNGRIGVEPLLFTQFPVATMATTFSATNSVTDSAAAGTALATGKKTYNSAISVGEDKNPIETVAEKAKKAGKKVGVTTSVSVDHATPAAFYAHQADRNMNYEIAVDLTKANFDFYAGGGFLKPDKTYDKKDAPNIFPIFEEAGYTVARGYSDYKAKSKDAGKMILIQEEGKDPSCLPYAIDRKSDDLTLAQITESAIDFLTKGKNKGFFLMVEGGKIDWACHGNDAATVFNEVKDMDDAIKVAYEFYKKHPKETLIVVTADHETGGIVLGTGKYALNLKALQYQKHSADGLSRRISELRKSKGNKVTWEDMKEFLGEEMGFWKQFPISWEQEKKLRDEFEQSFVRNKVVFAESMYSKSEPMAARAKEVMDQISMVGWVSGGHSAGYVPVFAIGAGSQLFGEKIDNTEIPKRIAKAAGYK
;
A
#
# COMPACT_ATOMS: atom_id res chain seq x y z
N GLU A 1 -27.52 28.27 26.72
CA GLU A 1 -26.37 28.26 27.70
C GLU A 1 -26.04 26.88 28.26
N ILE A 2 -26.91 25.87 28.17
CA ILE A 2 -26.62 24.50 28.64
C ILE A 2 -25.92 23.65 27.56
N HIS A 3 -26.13 23.94 26.27
CA HIS A 3 -25.47 23.22 25.15
C HIS A 3 -24.01 23.59 24.93
N GLU A 4 -23.60 24.81 25.22
CA GLU A 4 -22.20 25.24 25.10
C GLU A 4 -21.27 24.71 26.20
N ARG A 5 -21.79 24.35 27.38
CA ARG A 5 -20.96 23.81 28.47
C ARG A 5 -20.65 22.32 28.33
N LEU A 6 -21.42 21.54 27.56
CA LEU A 6 -21.16 20.11 27.32
C LEU A 6 -20.12 19.88 26.24
N VAL A 7 -19.99 20.81 25.27
CA VAL A 7 -18.96 20.74 24.21
C VAL A 7 -17.54 21.05 24.74
N GLY A 8 -17.44 21.81 25.84
CA GLY A 8 -16.14 22.21 26.40
C GLY A 8 -15.45 21.20 27.32
N SER A 9 -16.16 20.18 27.84
CA SER A 9 -15.58 19.22 28.79
C SER A 9 -15.14 17.90 28.19
N GLU A 10 -15.59 17.56 26.98
CA GLU A 10 -15.14 16.34 26.27
C GLU A 10 -13.87 16.55 25.41
N MET A 11 -13.43 17.78 25.23
CA MET A 11 -12.29 18.13 24.37
C MET A 11 -10.92 18.03 25.07
N CYS A 12 -10.84 17.39 26.23
CA CYS A 12 -9.58 17.19 26.98
C CYS A 12 -9.03 15.76 26.96
N ILE A 13 -9.64 14.83 26.23
CA ILE A 13 -9.06 13.50 26.03
C ILE A 13 -8.10 13.63 24.86
N ARG A 14 -6.81 13.84 25.17
CA ARG A 14 -5.73 13.80 24.18
C ARG A 14 -5.54 12.36 23.77
N ASP A 15 -5.72 12.06 22.47
CA ASP A 15 -5.44 10.74 21.94
C ASP A 15 -4.00 10.35 22.29
N ARG A 16 -3.84 9.21 22.92
CA ARG A 16 -2.52 8.67 23.23
C ARG A 16 -1.97 7.88 22.10
N TYR A 17 -2.84 7.25 21.30
CA TYR A 17 -2.49 6.31 20.25
C TYR A 17 -3.18 6.71 18.95
N VAL A 18 -2.40 7.03 17.95
CA VAL A 18 -2.87 7.37 16.61
C VAL A 18 -2.38 6.34 15.62
N PHE A 19 -3.30 5.73 14.90
CA PHE A 19 -3.03 4.90 13.72
C PHE A 19 -3.49 5.64 12.49
N TYR A 20 -2.62 5.76 11.50
CA TYR A 20 -2.90 6.41 10.24
C TYR A 20 -2.58 5.45 9.09
N PHE A 21 -3.62 4.81 8.55
CA PHE A 21 -3.50 3.87 7.45
C PHE A 21 -3.70 4.59 6.11
N ILE A 22 -2.81 4.33 5.16
CA ILE A 22 -2.87 4.88 3.81
C ILE A 22 -2.76 3.72 2.82
N GLY A 23 -3.82 3.47 2.03
CA GLY A 23 -3.78 2.55 0.90
C GLY A 23 -3.35 3.31 -0.34
N ASP A 24 -2.11 3.13 -0.79
CA ASP A 24 -1.62 3.77 -2.01
C ASP A 24 -2.46 3.32 -3.22
N GLY A 25 -2.98 4.28 -3.98
CA GLY A 25 -3.84 4.00 -5.12
C GLY A 25 -5.24 3.47 -4.81
N MET A 26 -5.62 3.38 -3.53
CA MET A 26 -6.87 2.77 -3.05
C MET A 26 -8.06 3.73 -3.19
N GLY A 27 -8.62 3.87 -4.38
CA GLY A 27 -9.86 4.59 -4.59
C GLY A 27 -11.10 3.83 -4.09
N VAL A 28 -12.26 4.47 -4.21
CA VAL A 28 -13.55 3.92 -3.73
C VAL A 28 -13.89 2.58 -4.41
N ASN A 29 -13.59 2.44 -5.70
CA ASN A 29 -13.91 1.21 -6.43
C ASN A 29 -12.97 0.05 -6.11
N GLN A 30 -11.73 0.30 -5.70
CA GLN A 30 -10.82 -0.74 -5.20
C GLN A 30 -11.36 -1.35 -3.91
N VAL A 31 -11.89 -0.52 -3.00
CA VAL A 31 -12.55 -0.97 -1.76
C VAL A 31 -13.83 -1.73 -2.07
N ASN A 32 -14.76 -1.13 -2.83
CA ASN A 32 -16.04 -1.74 -3.17
C ASN A 32 -15.86 -3.06 -3.94
N GLY A 33 -14.93 -3.11 -4.90
CA GLY A 33 -14.62 -4.32 -5.66
C GLY A 33 -14.11 -5.46 -4.75
N THR A 34 -13.30 -5.12 -3.75
CA THR A 34 -12.83 -6.09 -2.76
C THR A 34 -13.99 -6.65 -1.94
N GLU A 35 -14.90 -5.81 -1.45
CA GLU A 35 -16.08 -6.25 -0.69
C GLU A 35 -17.03 -7.11 -1.54
N MET A 36 -17.23 -6.76 -2.81
CA MET A 36 -18.03 -7.55 -3.75
C MET A 36 -17.36 -8.89 -4.06
N TYR A 37 -16.03 -8.89 -4.27
CA TYR A 37 -15.27 -10.13 -4.47
C TYR A 37 -15.38 -11.07 -3.27
N GLN A 38 -15.21 -10.54 -2.04
CA GLN A 38 -15.39 -11.34 -0.82
C GLN A 38 -16.81 -11.92 -0.69
N ALA A 39 -17.85 -11.17 -1.09
CA ALA A 39 -19.23 -11.67 -1.10
C ALA A 39 -19.44 -12.80 -2.12
N GLU A 40 -18.92 -12.66 -3.34
CA GLU A 40 -19.03 -13.70 -4.37
C GLU A 40 -18.28 -14.99 -4.00
N LEU A 41 -17.18 -14.92 -3.24
CA LEU A 41 -16.50 -16.09 -2.71
C LEU A 41 -17.35 -16.88 -1.72
N GLN A 42 -18.33 -16.24 -1.08
CA GLN A 42 -19.29 -16.89 -0.19
C GLN A 42 -20.49 -17.46 -0.97
N ASN A 43 -20.27 -18.52 -1.73
CA ASN A 43 -21.30 -19.23 -2.54
C ASN A 43 -21.95 -18.35 -3.63
N GLY A 44 -21.23 -17.37 -4.19
CA GLY A 44 -21.74 -16.50 -5.25
C GLY A 44 -22.77 -15.49 -4.74
N ARG A 45 -22.67 -15.06 -3.49
CA ARG A 45 -23.58 -14.06 -2.90
C ARG A 45 -23.47 -12.73 -3.62
N ILE A 46 -24.60 -12.19 -4.09
CA ILE A 46 -24.68 -10.84 -4.65
C ILE A 46 -24.67 -9.82 -3.50
N GLY A 47 -23.92 -8.73 -3.67
CA GLY A 47 -23.77 -7.65 -2.71
C GLY A 47 -22.36 -7.52 -2.22
N VAL A 48 -22.18 -7.15 -0.97
CA VAL A 48 -20.87 -6.91 -0.35
C VAL A 48 -20.68 -7.76 0.90
N GLU A 49 -19.45 -8.18 1.14
CA GLU A 49 -18.97 -8.64 2.45
C GLU A 49 -18.08 -7.53 3.01
N PRO A 50 -18.54 -6.79 4.02
CA PRO A 50 -17.85 -5.58 4.47
C PRO A 50 -16.44 -5.88 4.99
N LEU A 51 -15.48 -5.06 4.59
CA LEU A 51 -14.18 -4.98 5.23
C LEU A 51 -14.33 -4.36 6.61
N LEU A 52 -13.39 -4.62 7.52
CA LEU A 52 -13.49 -4.08 8.88
C LEU A 52 -13.55 -2.56 8.89
N PHE A 53 -12.65 -1.91 8.15
CA PHE A 53 -12.54 -0.46 8.19
C PHE A 53 -13.73 0.27 7.55
N THR A 54 -14.45 -0.36 6.62
CA THR A 54 -15.68 0.23 6.04
C THR A 54 -16.85 0.26 7.03
N GLN A 55 -16.75 -0.49 8.15
CA GLN A 55 -17.72 -0.49 9.24
C GLN A 55 -17.43 0.59 10.32
N PHE A 56 -16.40 1.40 10.13
CA PHE A 56 -16.11 2.48 11.07
C PHE A 56 -17.22 3.54 11.05
N PRO A 57 -17.52 4.18 12.20
CA PRO A 57 -18.68 5.07 12.33
C PRO A 57 -18.57 6.35 11.49
N VAL A 58 -17.37 6.73 11.08
CA VAL A 58 -17.13 7.85 10.15
C VAL A 58 -16.71 7.30 8.82
N ALA A 59 -17.44 7.68 7.76
CA ALA A 59 -17.15 7.37 6.38
C ALA A 59 -17.39 8.61 5.51
N THR A 60 -16.38 9.06 4.79
CA THR A 60 -16.45 10.22 3.89
C THR A 60 -15.43 10.06 2.75
N MET A 61 -15.17 11.12 2.02
CA MET A 61 -14.24 11.14 0.89
C MET A 61 -13.37 12.40 0.89
N ALA A 62 -12.18 12.28 0.29
CA ALA A 62 -11.25 13.39 0.13
C ALA A 62 -10.86 13.62 -1.32
N THR A 63 -10.52 14.89 -1.65
CA THR A 63 -9.85 15.28 -2.90
C THR A 63 -8.34 15.12 -2.76
N THR A 64 -7.63 14.91 -3.89
CA THR A 64 -6.22 14.47 -3.87
C THR A 64 -5.28 15.30 -4.74
N PHE A 65 -5.76 16.28 -5.52
CA PHE A 65 -4.95 17.08 -6.45
C PHE A 65 -3.68 17.65 -5.77
N SER A 66 -2.60 17.81 -6.54
CA SER A 66 -1.36 18.46 -6.09
C SER A 66 -1.38 19.97 -6.33
N ALA A 67 -0.37 20.71 -5.91
CA ALA A 67 -0.28 22.15 -6.17
C ALA A 67 -0.17 22.48 -7.66
N THR A 68 0.39 21.56 -8.45
CA THR A 68 0.69 21.81 -9.87
C THR A 68 -0.15 20.99 -10.85
N ASN A 69 -0.86 19.95 -10.39
CA ASN A 69 -1.59 19.04 -11.26
C ASN A 69 -2.92 18.58 -10.65
N SER A 70 -3.96 18.45 -11.50
CA SER A 70 -5.24 17.86 -11.09
C SER A 70 -5.11 16.37 -10.72
N VAL A 71 -4.11 15.67 -11.28
CA VAL A 71 -3.74 14.31 -10.93
C VAL A 71 -2.43 14.34 -10.18
N THR A 72 -2.44 13.88 -8.93
CA THR A 72 -1.27 13.85 -8.06
C THR A 72 -0.42 12.60 -8.29
N ASP A 73 0.85 12.66 -7.86
CA ASP A 73 1.64 11.46 -7.58
C ASP A 73 1.66 11.17 -6.07
N SER A 74 2.19 10.01 -5.68
CA SER A 74 2.26 9.58 -4.27
C SER A 74 3.13 10.53 -3.41
N ALA A 75 4.15 11.17 -3.99
CA ALA A 75 5.01 12.10 -3.25
C ALA A 75 4.25 13.36 -2.82
N ALA A 76 3.58 14.04 -3.74
CA ALA A 76 2.79 15.23 -3.45
C ALA A 76 1.56 14.90 -2.59
N ALA A 77 0.90 13.77 -2.84
CA ALA A 77 -0.23 13.30 -2.04
C ALA A 77 0.20 12.89 -0.63
N GLY A 78 1.28 12.13 -0.50
CA GLY A 78 1.89 11.78 0.79
C GLY A 78 2.31 13.05 1.57
N THR A 79 2.90 14.02 0.89
CA THR A 79 3.22 15.34 1.48
C THR A 79 1.96 16.04 2.01
N ALA A 80 0.87 16.06 1.24
CA ALA A 80 -0.39 16.64 1.70
C ALA A 80 -0.95 15.91 2.93
N LEU A 81 -0.89 14.57 2.94
CA LEU A 81 -1.31 13.71 4.04
C LEU A 81 -0.40 13.78 5.28
N ALA A 82 0.88 14.13 5.10
CA ALA A 82 1.82 14.26 6.19
C ALA A 82 1.86 15.69 6.78
N THR A 83 1.76 16.72 5.93
CA THR A 83 2.04 18.12 6.34
C THR A 83 0.79 19.00 6.41
N GLY A 84 -0.29 18.61 5.72
CA GLY A 84 -1.46 19.48 5.54
C GLY A 84 -1.26 20.62 4.55
N LYS A 85 -0.29 20.50 3.64
CA LYS A 85 -0.03 21.47 2.57
C LYS A 85 0.14 20.77 1.22
N LYS A 86 -0.36 21.41 0.17
CA LYS A 86 -0.11 20.96 -1.21
C LYS A 86 1.32 21.31 -1.63
N THR A 87 1.89 20.47 -2.50
CA THR A 87 3.18 20.69 -3.15
C THR A 87 3.14 20.17 -4.59
N TYR A 88 4.22 20.34 -5.34
CA TYR A 88 4.36 19.83 -6.71
C TYR A 88 4.58 18.31 -6.73
N ASN A 89 4.22 17.64 -7.82
CA ASN A 89 4.48 16.21 -7.99
C ASN A 89 5.98 15.92 -7.85
N SER A 90 6.31 14.77 -7.25
CA SER A 90 7.66 14.31 -6.86
C SER A 90 8.25 14.91 -5.58
N ALA A 91 7.68 15.96 -5.00
CA ALA A 91 8.19 16.57 -3.77
C ALA A 91 7.88 15.74 -2.52
N ILE A 92 8.86 15.55 -1.66
CA ILE A 92 8.78 14.87 -0.37
C ILE A 92 8.84 15.89 0.76
N SER A 93 7.71 16.25 1.34
CA SER A 93 7.53 17.18 2.46
C SER A 93 8.37 18.47 2.39
N VAL A 94 8.47 19.00 1.18
CA VAL A 94 8.98 20.34 0.90
C VAL A 94 7.94 21.17 0.15
N GLY A 95 8.00 22.49 0.31
CA GLY A 95 7.17 23.45 -0.42
C GLY A 95 7.63 23.66 -1.87
N GLU A 96 6.91 24.51 -2.61
CA GLU A 96 7.33 24.92 -3.96
C GLU A 96 8.68 25.64 -3.95
N ASP A 97 9.01 26.28 -2.85
CA ASP A 97 10.30 26.90 -2.56
C ASP A 97 11.40 25.91 -2.13
N LYS A 98 11.07 24.60 -2.12
CA LYS A 98 11.93 23.49 -1.66
C LYS A 98 12.33 23.54 -0.18
N ASN A 99 11.70 24.39 0.62
CA ASN A 99 11.91 24.42 2.05
C ASN A 99 11.12 23.29 2.74
N PRO A 100 11.68 22.65 3.79
CA PRO A 100 11.02 21.64 4.58
C PRO A 100 9.69 22.11 5.17
N ILE A 101 8.68 21.24 5.14
CA ILE A 101 7.39 21.46 5.78
C ILE A 101 7.23 20.42 6.88
N GLU A 102 7.02 20.87 8.11
CA GLU A 102 6.87 19.99 9.27
C GLU A 102 5.70 19.04 9.12
N THR A 103 5.94 17.75 9.38
CA THR A 103 4.96 16.69 9.27
C THR A 103 4.20 16.44 10.57
N VAL A 104 3.03 15.80 10.49
CA VAL A 104 2.26 15.39 11.68
C VAL A 104 3.02 14.35 12.52
N ALA A 105 3.89 13.54 11.90
CA ALA A 105 4.76 12.59 12.58
C ALA A 105 5.85 13.30 13.39
N GLU A 106 6.47 14.34 12.84
CA GLU A 106 7.43 15.20 13.56
C GLU A 106 6.77 15.96 14.72
N LYS A 107 5.54 16.46 14.51
CA LYS A 107 4.74 17.08 15.58
C LYS A 107 4.44 16.09 16.71
N ALA A 108 4.10 14.84 16.36
CA ALA A 108 3.91 13.78 17.36
C ALA A 108 5.20 13.52 18.16
N LYS A 109 6.35 13.46 17.47
CA LYS A 109 7.66 13.28 18.12
C LYS A 109 7.98 14.45 19.07
N LYS A 110 7.76 15.70 18.63
CA LYS A 110 7.92 16.90 19.48
C LYS A 110 6.97 16.91 20.69
N ALA A 111 5.78 16.35 20.54
CA ALA A 111 4.82 16.16 21.65
C ALA A 111 5.23 15.03 22.61
N GLY A 112 6.38 14.39 22.40
CA GLY A 112 6.91 13.32 23.23
C GLY A 112 6.24 11.96 23.01
N LYS A 113 5.57 11.77 21.86
CA LYS A 113 5.07 10.47 21.42
C LYS A 113 6.18 9.65 20.82
N LYS A 114 6.07 8.32 20.89
CA LYS A 114 6.83 7.45 20.02
C LYS A 114 6.25 7.48 18.62
N VAL A 115 7.09 7.34 17.60
CA VAL A 115 6.67 7.44 16.20
C VAL A 115 7.13 6.23 15.42
N GLY A 116 6.21 5.64 14.66
CA GLY A 116 6.49 4.59 13.69
C GLY A 116 6.02 4.98 12.29
N VAL A 117 6.79 4.60 11.28
CA VAL A 117 6.45 4.72 9.85
C VAL A 117 6.70 3.39 9.19
N THR A 118 5.65 2.79 8.63
CA THR A 118 5.69 1.41 8.11
C THR A 118 4.98 1.30 6.76
N THR A 119 5.42 0.34 5.96
CA THR A 119 4.92 0.18 4.59
C THR A 119 5.05 -1.26 4.10
N SER A 120 4.31 -1.62 3.06
CA SER A 120 4.50 -2.85 2.29
C SER A 120 5.46 -2.69 1.08
N VAL A 121 5.93 -1.46 0.79
CA VAL A 121 6.96 -1.17 -0.21
C VAL A 121 8.30 -0.86 0.46
N SER A 122 9.27 -0.26 -0.23
CA SER A 122 10.53 0.15 0.42
C SER A 122 10.31 1.31 1.38
N VAL A 123 11.09 1.37 2.46
CA VAL A 123 10.96 2.41 3.49
C VAL A 123 11.23 3.80 2.92
N ASP A 124 12.09 3.88 1.90
CA ASP A 124 12.44 5.10 1.15
C ASP A 124 11.52 5.39 -0.04
N HIS A 125 10.37 4.67 -0.17
CA HIS A 125 9.32 5.00 -1.14
C HIS A 125 8.62 6.32 -0.79
N ALA A 126 7.99 6.95 -1.77
CA ALA A 126 7.46 8.30 -1.68
C ALA A 126 6.50 8.54 -0.51
N THR A 127 5.51 7.67 -0.31
CA THR A 127 4.46 7.85 0.70
C THR A 127 4.99 7.74 2.13
N PRO A 128 5.74 6.68 2.53
CA PRO A 128 6.33 6.65 3.87
C PRO A 128 7.38 7.76 4.05
N ALA A 129 8.20 8.04 3.03
CA ALA A 129 9.20 9.11 3.05
C ALA A 129 8.60 10.49 3.38
N ALA A 130 7.41 10.78 2.90
CA ALA A 130 6.73 12.05 3.15
C ALA A 130 6.47 12.32 4.64
N PHE A 131 6.54 11.32 5.51
CA PHE A 131 6.33 11.49 6.94
C PHE A 131 7.61 11.82 7.71
N TYR A 132 8.81 11.58 7.14
CA TYR A 132 10.08 11.73 7.84
C TYR A 132 11.20 12.42 7.06
N ALA A 133 11.08 12.53 5.72
CA ALA A 133 12.11 13.08 4.86
C ALA A 133 11.67 14.41 4.22
N HIS A 134 12.66 15.22 3.82
CA HIS A 134 12.43 16.51 3.17
C HIS A 134 13.33 16.64 1.94
N GLN A 135 12.87 16.10 0.80
CA GLN A 135 13.63 16.05 -0.44
C GLN A 135 12.84 16.62 -1.62
N ALA A 136 13.55 17.27 -2.54
CA ALA A 136 12.93 17.90 -3.70
C ALA A 136 12.41 16.92 -4.76
N ASP A 137 12.85 15.65 -4.71
CA ASP A 137 12.49 14.61 -5.66
C ASP A 137 12.42 13.25 -4.96
N ARG A 138 11.32 12.52 -5.19
CA ARG A 138 11.06 11.17 -4.64
C ARG A 138 12.10 10.12 -5.03
N ASN A 139 12.87 10.37 -6.09
CA ASN A 139 13.92 9.46 -6.56
C ASN A 139 15.26 9.66 -5.82
N MET A 140 15.33 10.59 -4.87
CA MET A 140 16.48 10.80 -3.99
C MET A 140 16.54 9.75 -2.87
N ASN A 141 16.48 8.45 -3.24
CA ASN A 141 16.31 7.35 -2.30
C ASN A 141 17.39 7.31 -1.21
N TYR A 142 18.66 7.52 -1.57
CA TYR A 142 19.75 7.55 -0.60
C TYR A 142 19.58 8.68 0.42
N GLU A 143 19.32 9.89 -0.08
CA GLU A 143 19.12 11.09 0.73
C GLU A 143 17.89 10.95 1.63
N ILE A 144 16.80 10.37 1.09
CA ILE A 144 15.60 10.03 1.85
C ILE A 144 15.94 9.03 2.98
N ALA A 145 16.68 7.96 2.68
CA ALA A 145 17.08 6.99 3.68
C ALA A 145 17.95 7.62 4.79
N VAL A 146 18.84 8.55 4.44
CA VAL A 146 19.65 9.30 5.43
C VAL A 146 18.77 10.21 6.29
N ASP A 147 17.73 10.85 5.72
CA ASP A 147 16.80 11.70 6.49
C ASP A 147 16.07 10.94 7.61
N LEU A 148 15.89 9.61 7.49
CA LEU A 148 15.37 8.75 8.56
C LEU A 148 16.13 8.97 9.88
N THR A 149 17.45 9.09 9.82
CA THR A 149 18.27 9.29 11.03
C THR A 149 18.08 10.69 11.64
N LYS A 150 17.80 11.69 10.81
CA LYS A 150 17.53 13.07 11.26
C LYS A 150 16.14 13.19 11.91
N ALA A 151 15.12 12.54 11.34
CA ALA A 151 13.79 12.46 11.92
C ALA A 151 13.81 11.75 13.28
N ASN A 152 14.70 10.78 13.44
CA ASN A 152 14.97 10.10 14.72
C ASN A 152 13.70 9.49 15.33
N PHE A 153 12.84 8.86 14.50
CA PHE A 153 11.66 8.16 14.97
C PHE A 153 12.04 6.80 15.59
N ASP A 154 11.09 6.17 16.25
CA ASP A 154 11.36 5.01 17.09
C ASP A 154 11.29 3.68 16.33
N PHE A 155 10.48 3.63 15.24
CA PHE A 155 10.22 2.39 14.49
C PHE A 155 10.02 2.68 13.00
N TYR A 156 10.73 1.94 12.15
CA TYR A 156 10.50 1.91 10.71
C TYR A 156 10.38 0.47 10.23
N ALA A 157 9.52 0.22 9.24
CA ALA A 157 9.45 -1.09 8.62
C ALA A 157 8.98 -1.05 7.17
N GLY A 158 9.44 -2.02 6.37
CA GLY A 158 9.06 -2.16 4.97
C GLY A 158 9.83 -3.27 4.27
N GLY A 159 9.82 -3.27 2.94
CA GLY A 159 10.59 -4.22 2.14
C GLY A 159 12.10 -4.10 2.36
N GLY A 160 12.60 -2.87 2.29
CA GLY A 160 14.03 -2.57 2.42
C GLY A 160 14.33 -1.14 2.00
N PHE A 161 15.48 -0.93 1.37
CA PHE A 161 15.95 0.36 0.84
C PHE A 161 16.52 0.16 -0.57
N LEU A 162 16.18 1.09 -1.49
CA LEU A 162 16.47 0.91 -2.92
C LEU A 162 17.92 1.24 -3.31
N LYS A 163 18.50 2.28 -2.70
CA LYS A 163 19.83 2.79 -3.06
C LYS A 163 20.71 2.94 -1.82
N PRO A 164 21.17 1.82 -1.23
CA PRO A 164 21.84 1.87 0.07
C PRO A 164 23.25 2.51 0.04
N ASP A 165 23.84 2.69 -1.13
CA ASP A 165 25.23 3.15 -1.31
C ASP A 165 25.44 4.07 -2.52
N LYS A 166 24.35 4.64 -3.07
CA LYS A 166 24.41 5.54 -4.22
C LYS A 166 23.50 6.75 -4.07
N THR A 167 24.07 7.94 -4.18
CA THR A 167 23.36 9.21 -4.17
C THR A 167 22.49 9.40 -5.43
N TYR A 168 21.60 10.39 -5.40
CA TYR A 168 20.72 10.75 -6.52
C TYR A 168 21.51 11.04 -7.82
N ASP A 169 22.65 11.72 -7.72
CA ASP A 169 23.54 12.01 -8.85
C ASP A 169 24.45 10.80 -9.25
N LYS A 170 24.11 9.60 -8.77
CA LYS A 170 24.75 8.30 -9.06
C LYS A 170 26.20 8.18 -8.58
N LYS A 171 26.65 9.00 -7.63
CA LYS A 171 27.94 8.85 -6.98
C LYS A 171 27.89 7.77 -5.90
N ASP A 172 29.03 7.13 -5.70
CA ASP A 172 29.19 6.20 -4.58
C ASP A 172 29.14 6.98 -3.26
N ALA A 173 28.46 6.39 -2.28
CA ALA A 173 28.26 6.94 -0.95
C ALA A 173 28.47 5.86 0.12
N PRO A 174 28.73 6.21 1.37
CA PRO A 174 28.75 5.24 2.46
C PRO A 174 27.43 4.45 2.52
N ASN A 175 27.52 3.16 2.78
CA ASN A 175 26.33 2.33 2.93
C ASN A 175 25.48 2.82 4.11
N ILE A 176 24.15 2.89 3.92
CA ILE A 176 23.23 3.44 4.93
C ILE A 176 23.10 2.59 6.19
N PHE A 177 23.32 1.28 6.14
CA PHE A 177 23.11 0.41 7.30
C PHE A 177 24.06 0.74 8.46
N PRO A 178 25.37 0.90 8.28
CA PRO A 178 26.23 1.44 9.33
C PRO A 178 25.80 2.81 9.87
N ILE A 179 25.31 3.71 9.01
CA ILE A 179 24.78 5.03 9.40
C ILE A 179 23.55 4.86 10.33
N PHE A 180 22.68 3.91 10.05
CA PHE A 180 21.55 3.59 10.92
C PHE A 180 22.00 3.06 12.29
N GLU A 181 22.98 2.16 12.31
CA GLU A 181 23.54 1.61 13.56
C GLU A 181 24.21 2.69 14.41
N GLU A 182 24.99 3.57 13.82
CA GLU A 182 25.59 4.74 14.48
C GLU A 182 24.53 5.70 15.03
N ALA A 183 23.38 5.83 14.34
CA ALA A 183 22.24 6.61 14.82
C ALA A 183 21.43 5.88 15.91
N GLY A 184 21.84 4.67 16.33
CA GLY A 184 21.25 3.89 17.41
C GLY A 184 20.07 3.01 16.99
N TYR A 185 19.92 2.71 15.69
CA TYR A 185 18.92 1.75 15.21
C TYR A 185 19.46 0.33 15.21
N THR A 186 18.63 -0.59 15.69
CA THR A 186 18.82 -2.03 15.47
C THR A 186 18.11 -2.41 14.21
N VAL A 187 18.80 -3.02 13.24
CA VAL A 187 18.20 -3.54 12.01
C VAL A 187 17.84 -5.00 12.22
N ALA A 188 16.57 -5.31 12.07
CA ALA A 188 16.02 -6.67 12.07
C ALA A 188 15.60 -7.08 10.66
N ARG A 189 15.95 -8.30 10.24
CA ARG A 189 15.64 -8.87 8.93
C ARG A 189 14.66 -10.03 9.08
N GLY A 190 13.38 -9.75 8.79
CA GLY A 190 12.29 -10.69 8.98
C GLY A 190 11.72 -10.73 10.40
N TYR A 191 10.55 -11.36 10.52
CA TYR A 191 9.78 -11.36 11.76
C TYR A 191 10.48 -12.09 12.90
N SER A 192 11.16 -13.20 12.61
CA SER A 192 11.89 -13.98 13.63
C SER A 192 13.08 -13.19 14.20
N ASP A 193 13.83 -12.48 13.36
CA ASP A 193 14.95 -11.65 13.78
C ASP A 193 14.46 -10.43 14.59
N TYR A 194 13.32 -9.85 14.22
CA TYR A 194 12.66 -8.83 15.02
C TYR A 194 12.36 -9.34 16.44
N LYS A 195 11.73 -10.50 16.57
CA LYS A 195 11.42 -11.10 17.89
C LYS A 195 12.67 -11.31 18.74
N ALA A 196 13.78 -11.69 18.12
CA ALA A 196 15.05 -11.91 18.83
C ALA A 196 15.69 -10.59 19.32
N LYS A 197 15.67 -9.54 18.48
CA LYS A 197 16.40 -8.28 18.73
C LYS A 197 15.58 -7.20 19.43
N SER A 198 14.25 -7.22 19.26
CA SER A 198 13.39 -6.11 19.65
C SER A 198 13.47 -5.79 21.14
N LYS A 199 13.68 -6.78 22.02
CA LYS A 199 13.65 -6.61 23.47
C LYS A 199 14.67 -5.57 23.96
N ASP A 200 15.88 -5.58 23.41
CA ASP A 200 17.01 -4.77 23.85
C ASP A 200 17.22 -3.52 22.96
N ALA A 201 16.49 -3.40 21.86
CA ALA A 201 16.61 -2.30 20.92
C ALA A 201 15.98 -0.99 21.46
N GLY A 202 16.70 0.12 21.34
CA GLY A 202 16.20 1.46 21.63
C GLY A 202 15.36 2.05 20.49
N LYS A 203 15.81 1.82 19.25
CA LYS A 203 15.11 2.16 17.99
C LYS A 203 15.23 1.00 17.03
N MET A 204 14.25 0.83 16.13
CA MET A 204 14.16 -0.38 15.30
C MET A 204 13.90 -0.03 13.83
N ILE A 205 14.58 -0.75 12.95
CA ILE A 205 14.25 -0.85 11.52
C ILE A 205 13.98 -2.33 11.23
N LEU A 206 12.74 -2.66 10.82
CA LEU A 206 12.34 -4.03 10.45
C LEU A 206 12.16 -4.10 8.93
N ILE A 207 12.98 -4.88 8.26
CA ILE A 207 12.92 -5.13 6.81
C ILE A 207 12.88 -6.62 6.51
N GLN A 208 12.64 -6.98 5.26
CA GLN A 208 12.66 -8.39 4.83
C GLN A 208 14.02 -9.06 5.06
N GLU A 209 14.02 -10.40 5.00
CA GLU A 209 15.21 -11.24 5.07
C GLU A 209 16.19 -10.91 3.94
N GLU A 210 17.44 -11.19 4.18
CA GLU A 210 18.50 -11.01 3.19
C GLU A 210 18.23 -11.83 1.92
N GLY A 211 18.50 -11.24 0.76
CA GLY A 211 18.26 -11.87 -0.55
C GLY A 211 16.83 -11.74 -1.08
N LYS A 212 15.90 -11.16 -0.32
CA LYS A 212 14.58 -10.74 -0.84
C LYS A 212 14.69 -9.40 -1.58
N ASP A 213 13.70 -9.10 -2.42
CA ASP A 213 13.61 -7.83 -3.14
C ASP A 213 13.42 -6.66 -2.16
N PRO A 214 14.35 -5.70 -2.05
CA PRO A 214 14.22 -4.59 -1.10
C PRO A 214 13.14 -3.57 -1.49
N SER A 215 12.58 -3.65 -2.69
CA SER A 215 11.60 -2.69 -3.18
C SER A 215 10.23 -2.84 -2.53
N CYS A 216 9.85 -4.04 -2.11
CA CYS A 216 8.53 -4.31 -1.53
C CYS A 216 8.45 -5.68 -0.86
N LEU A 217 7.45 -5.87 0.00
CA LEU A 217 7.01 -7.19 0.44
C LEU A 217 6.43 -7.98 -0.75
N PRO A 218 6.40 -9.32 -0.73
CA PRO A 218 5.67 -10.10 -1.71
C PRO A 218 4.18 -9.70 -1.76
N TYR A 219 3.57 -9.73 -2.93
CA TYR A 219 2.11 -9.59 -3.04
C TYR A 219 1.41 -10.65 -2.19
N ALA A 220 0.29 -10.29 -1.58
CA ALA A 220 -0.48 -11.20 -0.74
C ALA A 220 -0.86 -12.51 -1.46
N ILE A 221 -1.18 -12.41 -2.76
CA ILE A 221 -1.50 -13.56 -3.63
C ILE A 221 -0.28 -14.46 -3.93
N ASP A 222 0.95 -13.92 -3.89
CA ASP A 222 2.21 -14.63 -4.16
C ASP A 222 2.94 -15.10 -2.89
N ARG A 223 2.45 -14.68 -1.72
CA ARG A 223 3.12 -14.83 -0.44
C ARG A 223 3.29 -16.28 -0.01
N LYS A 224 4.47 -16.58 0.54
CA LYS A 224 4.76 -17.82 1.22
C LYS A 224 4.55 -17.68 2.73
N SER A 225 4.47 -18.79 3.45
CA SER A 225 4.19 -18.82 4.88
C SER A 225 5.24 -18.14 5.77
N ASP A 226 6.46 -17.99 5.29
CA ASP A 226 7.60 -17.38 5.97
C ASP A 226 7.85 -15.91 5.57
N ASP A 227 7.13 -15.40 4.57
CA ASP A 227 7.25 -14.02 4.14
C ASP A 227 6.69 -13.05 5.21
N LEU A 228 7.38 -11.94 5.41
CA LEU A 228 6.94 -10.85 6.28
C LEU A 228 5.65 -10.23 5.73
N THR A 229 4.66 -9.99 6.60
CA THR A 229 3.36 -9.42 6.23
C THR A 229 3.15 -8.02 6.82
N LEU A 230 2.27 -7.23 6.21
CA LEU A 230 1.91 -5.91 6.73
C LEU A 230 1.24 -6.01 8.12
N ALA A 231 0.48 -7.06 8.37
CA ALA A 231 -0.11 -7.35 9.68
C ALA A 231 0.97 -7.63 10.75
N GLN A 232 2.00 -8.43 10.43
CA GLN A 232 3.13 -8.67 11.32
C GLN A 232 3.96 -7.41 11.58
N ILE A 233 4.15 -6.57 10.56
CA ILE A 233 4.79 -5.26 10.70
C ILE A 233 3.99 -4.38 11.66
N THR A 234 2.67 -4.31 11.49
CA THR A 234 1.78 -3.53 12.36
C THR A 234 1.80 -4.03 13.79
N GLU A 235 1.74 -5.36 14.01
CA GLU A 235 1.88 -5.98 15.33
C GLU A 235 3.23 -5.62 15.97
N SER A 236 4.31 -5.76 15.19
CA SER A 236 5.68 -5.45 15.65
C SER A 236 5.82 -3.97 16.04
N ALA A 237 5.23 -3.06 15.25
CA ALA A 237 5.23 -1.64 15.54
C ALA A 237 4.49 -1.33 16.85
N ILE A 238 3.29 -1.89 17.05
CA ILE A 238 2.53 -1.72 18.29
C ILE A 238 3.31 -2.25 19.49
N ASP A 239 3.85 -3.47 19.39
CA ASP A 239 4.65 -4.09 20.44
C ASP A 239 5.85 -3.20 20.82
N PHE A 240 6.57 -2.69 19.82
CA PHE A 240 7.75 -1.87 20.03
C PHE A 240 7.42 -0.48 20.59
N LEU A 241 6.40 0.18 20.04
CA LEU A 241 6.03 1.55 20.41
C LEU A 241 5.34 1.63 21.79
N THR A 242 4.78 0.53 22.28
CA THR A 242 4.17 0.48 23.62
C THR A 242 5.15 0.13 24.74
N LYS A 243 6.40 -0.27 24.43
CA LYS A 243 7.40 -0.61 25.46
C LYS A 243 7.74 0.53 26.40
N GLY A 244 7.88 0.19 27.67
CA GLY A 244 8.31 1.12 28.72
C GLY A 244 7.28 2.20 29.04
N LYS A 245 7.71 3.23 29.77
CA LYS A 245 6.87 4.39 30.07
C LYS A 245 6.82 5.32 28.85
N ASN A 246 5.70 5.39 28.18
CA ASN A 246 5.51 6.28 27.03
C ASN A 246 4.24 7.13 27.18
N LYS A 247 4.17 8.21 26.43
CA LYS A 247 3.01 9.11 26.37
C LYS A 247 2.04 8.75 25.26
N GLY A 248 2.17 7.54 24.68
CA GLY A 248 1.46 7.09 23.49
C GLY A 248 2.32 7.15 22.23
N PHE A 249 1.72 6.85 21.10
CA PHE A 249 2.43 6.82 19.82
C PHE A 249 1.60 7.38 18.66
N PHE A 250 2.31 7.71 17.58
CA PHE A 250 1.81 7.89 16.24
C PHE A 250 2.38 6.78 15.36
N LEU A 251 1.53 6.04 14.65
CA LEU A 251 1.92 4.98 13.74
C LEU A 251 1.26 5.18 12.38
N MET A 252 2.07 5.45 11.36
CA MET A 252 1.66 5.42 9.95
C MET A 252 1.88 4.02 9.40
N VAL A 253 0.90 3.48 8.70
CA VAL A 253 0.94 2.17 8.03
C VAL A 253 0.47 2.32 6.60
N GLU A 254 1.30 1.94 5.64
CA GLU A 254 0.97 2.02 4.23
C GLU A 254 0.77 0.65 3.59
N GLY A 255 -0.35 0.51 2.88
CA GLY A 255 -0.59 -0.57 1.91
C GLY A 255 -0.14 -0.13 0.51
N GLY A 256 1.17 -0.02 0.29
CA GLY A 256 1.76 0.56 -0.94
C GLY A 256 1.62 -0.33 -2.17
N LYS A 257 1.41 -1.63 -1.99
CA LYS A 257 1.30 -2.60 -3.09
C LYS A 257 -0.05 -2.56 -3.81
N ILE A 258 -1.06 -1.92 -3.25
CA ILE A 258 -2.38 -1.73 -3.90
C ILE A 258 -2.18 -0.93 -5.19
N ASP A 259 -1.44 0.18 -5.13
CA ASP A 259 -1.11 1.03 -6.28
C ASP A 259 -0.37 0.27 -7.39
N TRP A 260 0.67 -0.48 -7.01
CA TRP A 260 1.45 -1.24 -7.97
C TRP A 260 0.61 -2.27 -8.74
N ALA A 261 -0.30 -2.95 -8.04
CA ALA A 261 -1.25 -3.87 -8.66
C ALA A 261 -2.26 -3.13 -9.57
N CYS A 262 -2.71 -1.92 -9.18
CA CYS A 262 -3.56 -1.07 -10.00
C CYS A 262 -2.84 -0.58 -11.27
N HIS A 263 -1.57 -0.17 -11.18
CA HIS A 263 -0.74 0.17 -12.34
C HIS A 263 -0.59 -1.01 -13.31
N GLY A 264 -0.53 -2.22 -12.78
CA GLY A 264 -0.55 -3.46 -13.54
C GLY A 264 -1.93 -3.82 -14.09
N ASN A 265 -3.02 -3.13 -13.71
CA ASN A 265 -4.41 -3.49 -14.02
C ASN A 265 -4.73 -4.95 -13.61
N ASP A 266 -4.32 -5.38 -12.42
CA ASP A 266 -4.45 -6.75 -11.92
C ASP A 266 -5.47 -6.83 -10.80
N ALA A 267 -6.75 -7.03 -11.15
CA ALA A 267 -7.87 -6.98 -10.21
C ALA A 267 -7.75 -8.01 -9.08
N ALA A 268 -7.33 -9.24 -9.38
CA ALA A 268 -7.16 -10.27 -8.36
C ALA A 268 -6.11 -9.86 -7.32
N THR A 269 -4.99 -9.31 -7.77
CA THR A 269 -3.93 -8.85 -6.90
C THR A 269 -4.38 -7.62 -6.09
N VAL A 270 -5.05 -6.64 -6.71
CA VAL A 270 -5.59 -5.45 -6.02
C VAL A 270 -6.51 -5.85 -4.87
N PHE A 271 -7.47 -6.74 -5.10
CA PHE A 271 -8.42 -7.12 -4.06
C PHE A 271 -7.77 -7.91 -2.92
N ASN A 272 -6.72 -8.69 -3.21
CA ASN A 272 -5.93 -9.34 -2.18
C ASN A 272 -5.07 -8.34 -1.37
N GLU A 273 -4.51 -7.30 -2.00
CA GLU A 273 -3.74 -6.27 -1.31
C GLU A 273 -4.62 -5.38 -0.40
N VAL A 274 -5.81 -4.98 -0.88
CA VAL A 274 -6.77 -4.25 -0.03
C VAL A 274 -7.19 -5.10 1.17
N LYS A 275 -7.39 -6.41 0.96
CA LYS A 275 -7.69 -7.35 2.05
C LYS A 275 -6.52 -7.51 3.03
N ASP A 276 -5.28 -7.55 2.55
CA ASP A 276 -4.07 -7.60 3.39
C ASP A 276 -3.93 -6.35 4.26
N MET A 277 -4.26 -5.17 3.69
CA MET A 277 -4.34 -3.93 4.46
C MET A 277 -5.45 -3.98 5.53
N ASP A 278 -6.64 -4.53 5.22
CA ASP A 278 -7.71 -4.74 6.21
C ASP A 278 -7.27 -5.67 7.34
N ASP A 279 -6.45 -6.68 7.05
CA ASP A 279 -5.88 -7.56 8.07
C ASP A 279 -4.87 -6.82 8.98
N ALA A 280 -4.08 -5.89 8.45
CA ALA A 280 -3.24 -5.00 9.25
C ALA A 280 -4.08 -4.03 10.10
N ILE A 281 -5.18 -3.50 9.55
CA ILE A 281 -6.13 -2.65 10.29
C ILE A 281 -6.79 -3.44 11.43
N LYS A 282 -7.09 -4.74 11.25
CA LYS A 282 -7.61 -5.60 12.32
C LYS A 282 -6.68 -5.67 13.52
N VAL A 283 -5.37 -5.73 13.29
CA VAL A 283 -4.37 -5.71 14.38
C VAL A 283 -4.50 -4.41 15.19
N ALA A 284 -4.61 -3.26 14.52
CA ALA A 284 -4.82 -1.97 15.17
C ALA A 284 -6.19 -1.88 15.87
N TYR A 285 -7.22 -2.48 15.28
CA TYR A 285 -8.56 -2.52 15.86
C TYR A 285 -8.62 -3.37 17.13
N GLU A 286 -7.88 -4.49 17.20
CA GLU A 286 -7.76 -5.27 18.44
C GLU A 286 -7.06 -4.47 19.56
N PHE A 287 -6.11 -3.61 19.21
CA PHE A 287 -5.53 -2.66 20.15
C PHE A 287 -6.55 -1.58 20.56
N TYR A 288 -7.30 -1.00 19.60
CA TYR A 288 -8.36 -0.04 19.86
C TYR A 288 -9.41 -0.58 20.85
N LYS A 289 -9.85 -1.83 20.72
CA LYS A 289 -10.83 -2.44 21.65
C LYS A 289 -10.36 -2.44 23.09
N LYS A 290 -9.06 -2.46 23.33
CA LYS A 290 -8.45 -2.39 24.67
C LYS A 290 -8.30 -0.95 25.17
N HIS A 291 -8.23 0.02 24.26
CA HIS A 291 -7.97 1.44 24.56
C HIS A 291 -8.91 2.40 23.80
N PRO A 292 -10.24 2.18 23.82
CA PRO A 292 -11.16 2.87 22.91
C PRO A 292 -11.27 4.38 23.12
N LYS A 293 -11.01 4.85 24.34
CA LYS A 293 -11.09 6.27 24.70
C LYS A 293 -9.80 7.05 24.42
N GLU A 294 -8.72 6.37 24.09
CA GLU A 294 -7.39 6.95 23.90
C GLU A 294 -6.80 6.68 22.52
N THR A 295 -7.54 5.99 21.64
CA THR A 295 -7.07 5.56 20.32
C THR A 295 -7.90 6.20 19.22
N LEU A 296 -7.23 6.75 18.22
CA LEU A 296 -7.80 7.18 16.95
C LEU A 296 -7.22 6.27 15.83
N ILE A 297 -8.08 5.72 15.00
CA ILE A 297 -7.71 5.04 13.76
C ILE A 297 -8.32 5.82 12.61
N VAL A 298 -7.49 6.26 11.66
CA VAL A 298 -7.89 6.90 10.40
C VAL A 298 -7.37 6.04 9.25
N VAL A 299 -8.25 5.73 8.30
CA VAL A 299 -7.92 4.97 7.09
C VAL A 299 -8.29 5.82 5.88
N THR A 300 -7.35 5.99 4.95
CA THR A 300 -7.56 6.74 3.71
C THR A 300 -6.67 6.18 2.59
N ALA A 301 -6.63 6.88 1.47
CA ALA A 301 -5.70 6.68 0.39
C ALA A 301 -5.07 8.01 -0.03
N ASP A 302 -3.99 7.95 -0.75
CA ASP A 302 -3.29 9.13 -1.28
C ASP A 302 -3.87 9.58 -2.64
N HIS A 303 -4.24 8.65 -3.51
CA HIS A 303 -4.95 8.86 -4.78
C HIS A 303 -5.68 7.59 -5.23
N GLU A 304 -6.37 7.66 -6.35
CA GLU A 304 -6.90 6.51 -7.09
C GLU A 304 -5.94 6.17 -8.24
N THR A 305 -5.81 4.87 -8.55
CA THR A 305 -4.98 4.36 -9.64
C THR A 305 -5.75 3.39 -10.53
N GLY A 306 -5.56 3.50 -11.83
CA GLY A 306 -6.07 2.57 -12.84
C GLY A 306 -7.47 2.89 -13.36
N GLY A 307 -8.26 3.65 -12.61
CA GLY A 307 -9.66 3.94 -12.98
C GLY A 307 -10.49 2.67 -13.08
N ILE A 308 -10.42 1.79 -12.06
CA ILE A 308 -11.12 0.49 -12.08
C ILE A 308 -12.63 0.65 -12.23
N VAL A 309 -13.21 -0.13 -13.15
CA VAL A 309 -14.66 -0.19 -13.42
C VAL A 309 -15.17 -1.58 -13.07
N LEU A 310 -16.18 -1.63 -12.22
CA LEU A 310 -16.89 -2.85 -11.84
C LEU A 310 -18.14 -3.01 -12.70
N GLY A 311 -18.09 -3.89 -13.70
CA GLY A 311 -19.14 -4.12 -14.69
C GLY A 311 -18.86 -3.44 -16.04
N THR A 312 -18.58 -4.25 -17.06
CA THR A 312 -18.18 -3.81 -18.41
C THR A 312 -19.25 -4.09 -19.48
N GLY A 313 -20.54 -3.93 -19.16
CA GLY A 313 -21.59 -3.84 -20.16
C GLY A 313 -22.84 -4.69 -19.99
N LYS A 314 -22.81 -5.90 -19.43
CA LYS A 314 -23.96 -6.82 -19.37
C LYS A 314 -24.78 -6.76 -18.07
N TYR A 315 -24.65 -5.70 -17.25
CA TYR A 315 -25.25 -5.63 -15.92
C TYR A 315 -24.93 -6.85 -15.04
N ALA A 316 -23.68 -7.33 -15.15
CA ALA A 316 -23.21 -8.51 -14.45
C ALA A 316 -21.75 -8.35 -14.01
N LEU A 317 -21.39 -9.06 -12.96
CA LEU A 317 -20.02 -9.30 -12.51
C LEU A 317 -19.80 -10.80 -12.35
N ASN A 318 -18.57 -11.23 -12.42
CA ASN A 318 -18.16 -12.61 -12.14
C ASN A 318 -16.81 -12.57 -11.39
N LEU A 319 -16.78 -11.80 -10.30
CA LEU A 319 -15.53 -11.57 -9.53
C LEU A 319 -15.00 -12.86 -8.93
N LYS A 320 -15.86 -13.85 -8.64
CA LYS A 320 -15.42 -15.16 -8.15
C LYS A 320 -14.46 -15.89 -9.11
N ALA A 321 -14.43 -15.53 -10.39
CA ALA A 321 -13.45 -16.10 -11.33
C ALA A 321 -12.01 -15.74 -10.93
N LEU A 322 -11.80 -14.57 -10.31
CA LEU A 322 -10.49 -14.10 -9.86
C LEU A 322 -9.83 -15.03 -8.83
N GLN A 323 -10.58 -15.85 -8.09
CA GLN A 323 -10.03 -16.82 -7.14
C GLN A 323 -9.13 -17.89 -7.79
N TYR A 324 -9.27 -18.08 -9.09
CA TYR A 324 -8.50 -19.06 -9.85
C TYR A 324 -7.19 -18.49 -10.41
N GLN A 325 -6.99 -17.19 -10.33
CA GLN A 325 -5.69 -16.57 -10.56
C GLN A 325 -4.82 -16.84 -9.33
N LYS A 326 -3.79 -17.67 -9.48
CA LYS A 326 -2.96 -18.11 -8.34
C LYS A 326 -1.81 -17.17 -8.03
N HIS A 327 -1.43 -16.32 -8.97
CA HIS A 327 -0.30 -15.43 -8.85
C HIS A 327 -0.62 -14.02 -9.36
N SER A 328 0.10 -13.02 -8.85
CA SER A 328 0.12 -11.70 -9.47
C SER A 328 0.66 -11.76 -10.90
N ALA A 329 0.48 -10.71 -11.68
CA ALA A 329 1.07 -10.61 -13.01
C ALA A 329 2.59 -10.83 -13.00
N ASP A 330 3.29 -10.37 -11.96
CA ASP A 330 4.72 -10.60 -11.77
C ASP A 330 5.03 -12.06 -11.42
N GLY A 331 4.26 -12.65 -10.54
CA GLY A 331 4.35 -14.08 -10.19
C GLY A 331 4.11 -14.97 -11.40
N LEU A 332 3.06 -14.70 -12.15
CA LEU A 332 2.74 -15.42 -13.39
C LEU A 332 3.85 -15.27 -14.43
N SER A 333 4.43 -14.08 -14.55
CA SER A 333 5.58 -13.83 -15.45
C SER A 333 6.79 -14.69 -15.09
N ARG A 334 7.11 -14.82 -13.82
CA ARG A 334 8.18 -15.73 -13.34
C ARG A 334 7.86 -17.17 -13.67
N ARG A 335 6.64 -17.63 -13.42
CA ARG A 335 6.19 -19.00 -13.72
C ARG A 335 6.26 -19.33 -15.22
N ILE A 336 5.85 -18.40 -16.09
CA ILE A 336 5.99 -18.56 -17.56
C ILE A 336 7.45 -18.64 -17.96
N SER A 337 8.32 -17.84 -17.36
CA SER A 337 9.77 -17.90 -17.60
C SER A 337 10.37 -19.25 -17.16
N GLU A 338 9.91 -19.81 -16.06
CA GLU A 338 10.29 -21.15 -15.61
C GLU A 338 9.80 -22.24 -16.57
N LEU A 339 8.54 -22.16 -17.04
CA LEU A 339 8.01 -23.06 -18.05
C LEU A 339 8.85 -23.04 -19.33
N ARG A 340 9.21 -21.83 -19.82
CA ARG A 340 10.07 -21.65 -20.99
C ARG A 340 11.44 -22.35 -20.81
N LYS A 341 12.07 -22.16 -19.65
CA LYS A 341 13.37 -22.79 -19.32
C LYS A 341 13.26 -24.31 -19.21
N SER A 342 12.24 -24.82 -18.53
CA SER A 342 12.05 -26.26 -18.29
C SER A 342 11.83 -27.06 -19.58
N LYS A 343 11.21 -26.45 -20.59
CA LYS A 343 10.96 -27.04 -21.91
C LYS A 343 12.07 -26.72 -22.95
N GLY A 344 13.17 -26.10 -22.52
CA GLY A 344 14.28 -25.73 -23.40
C GLY A 344 13.84 -24.83 -24.57
N ASN A 345 12.94 -23.87 -24.27
CA ASN A 345 12.30 -22.96 -25.24
C ASN A 345 11.42 -23.65 -26.31
N LYS A 346 10.98 -24.90 -26.07
CA LYS A 346 10.10 -25.67 -26.97
C LYS A 346 8.70 -25.85 -26.34
N VAL A 347 8.17 -24.79 -25.78
CA VAL A 347 6.81 -24.78 -25.23
C VAL A 347 5.82 -24.90 -26.38
N THR A 348 4.89 -25.87 -26.32
CA THR A 348 3.78 -26.00 -27.28
C THR A 348 2.57 -25.20 -26.82
N TRP A 349 1.60 -24.98 -27.71
CA TRP A 349 0.33 -24.36 -27.33
C TRP A 349 -0.42 -25.20 -26.30
N GLU A 350 -0.39 -26.50 -26.39
CA GLU A 350 -1.00 -27.44 -25.44
C GLU A 350 -0.34 -27.30 -24.07
N ASP A 351 0.99 -27.21 -23.99
CA ASP A 351 1.69 -26.93 -22.72
C ASP A 351 1.22 -25.60 -22.09
N MET A 352 1.11 -24.54 -22.93
CA MET A 352 0.65 -23.23 -22.47
C MET A 352 -0.80 -23.26 -22.03
N LYS A 353 -1.66 -23.96 -22.75
CA LYS A 353 -3.09 -24.13 -22.43
C LYS A 353 -3.25 -24.87 -21.10
N GLU A 354 -2.50 -25.95 -20.90
CA GLU A 354 -2.49 -26.67 -19.63
C GLU A 354 -2.00 -25.79 -18.48
N PHE A 355 -0.90 -25.09 -18.68
CA PHE A 355 -0.35 -24.13 -17.71
C PHE A 355 -1.36 -23.05 -17.33
N LEU A 356 -1.98 -22.37 -18.28
CA LEU A 356 -3.00 -21.36 -18.00
C LEU A 356 -4.27 -21.96 -17.34
N GLY A 357 -4.59 -23.23 -17.65
CA GLY A 357 -5.64 -23.97 -16.95
C GLY A 357 -5.33 -24.18 -15.47
N GLU A 358 -4.07 -24.42 -15.13
CA GLU A 358 -3.61 -24.59 -13.73
C GLU A 358 -3.47 -23.25 -13.00
N GLU A 359 -2.92 -22.22 -13.64
CA GLU A 359 -2.56 -20.96 -13.00
C GLU A 359 -3.70 -19.93 -12.99
N MET A 360 -4.64 -20.02 -13.96
CA MET A 360 -5.73 -19.05 -14.16
C MET A 360 -7.12 -19.70 -14.19
N GLY A 361 -7.22 -21.01 -14.13
CA GLY A 361 -8.50 -21.74 -14.22
C GLY A 361 -9.12 -21.82 -15.62
N PHE A 362 -8.44 -21.31 -16.65
CA PHE A 362 -8.95 -21.28 -18.02
C PHE A 362 -9.24 -22.69 -18.54
N TRP A 363 -10.37 -22.85 -19.25
CA TRP A 363 -10.92 -24.12 -19.76
C TRP A 363 -11.21 -25.20 -18.70
N LYS A 364 -10.67 -25.09 -17.49
CA LYS A 364 -10.87 -26.04 -16.38
C LYS A 364 -12.01 -25.63 -15.47
N GLN A 365 -12.03 -24.37 -15.06
CA GLN A 365 -13.01 -23.85 -14.09
C GLN A 365 -14.15 -23.08 -14.77
N PHE A 366 -13.88 -22.52 -15.94
CA PHE A 366 -14.85 -21.82 -16.77
C PHE A 366 -14.46 -21.88 -18.25
N PRO A 367 -15.43 -21.78 -19.17
CA PRO A 367 -15.17 -21.77 -20.59
C PRO A 367 -14.44 -20.49 -21.01
N ILE A 368 -13.57 -20.61 -22.01
CA ILE A 368 -12.92 -19.49 -22.69
C ILE A 368 -13.62 -19.32 -24.05
N SER A 369 -14.03 -18.09 -24.39
CA SER A 369 -14.65 -17.83 -25.70
C SER A 369 -13.61 -17.97 -26.82
N TRP A 370 -14.10 -18.12 -28.05
CA TRP A 370 -13.23 -18.19 -29.22
C TRP A 370 -12.35 -16.93 -29.36
N GLU A 371 -12.91 -15.74 -29.10
CA GLU A 371 -12.20 -14.47 -29.17
C GLU A 371 -11.11 -14.38 -28.11
N GLN A 372 -11.38 -14.88 -26.90
CA GLN A 372 -10.43 -14.90 -25.80
C GLN A 372 -9.29 -15.91 -26.09
N GLU A 373 -9.63 -17.12 -26.55
CA GLU A 373 -8.62 -18.11 -26.94
C GLU A 373 -7.75 -17.59 -28.09
N LYS A 374 -8.37 -16.92 -29.07
CA LYS A 374 -7.63 -16.32 -30.19
C LYS A 374 -6.61 -15.27 -29.69
N LYS A 375 -6.98 -14.41 -28.77
CA LYS A 375 -6.04 -13.43 -28.16
C LYS A 375 -4.85 -14.11 -27.49
N LEU A 376 -5.12 -15.16 -26.72
CA LEU A 376 -4.08 -15.93 -26.03
C LEU A 376 -3.15 -16.65 -27.05
N ARG A 377 -3.74 -17.23 -28.09
CA ARG A 377 -3.01 -17.93 -29.16
C ARG A 377 -2.18 -16.99 -30.01
N ASP A 378 -2.72 -15.81 -30.37
CA ASP A 378 -1.99 -14.79 -31.11
C ASP A 378 -0.76 -14.31 -30.33
N GLU A 379 -0.88 -14.13 -29.00
CA GLU A 379 0.25 -13.76 -28.14
C GLU A 379 1.27 -14.91 -28.03
N PHE A 380 0.79 -16.15 -27.89
CA PHE A 380 1.65 -17.32 -27.88
C PHE A 380 2.48 -17.43 -29.18
N GLU A 381 1.85 -17.25 -30.32
CA GLU A 381 2.53 -17.20 -31.62
C GLU A 381 3.65 -16.15 -31.67
N GLN A 382 3.39 -14.94 -31.17
CA GLN A 382 4.39 -13.87 -31.15
C GLN A 382 5.57 -14.20 -30.22
N SER A 383 5.28 -14.55 -28.98
CA SER A 383 6.30 -14.64 -27.92
C SER A 383 6.99 -16.00 -27.85
N PHE A 384 6.36 -17.10 -28.28
CA PHE A 384 6.92 -18.46 -28.20
C PHE A 384 7.33 -19.06 -29.54
N VAL A 385 6.56 -18.81 -30.60
CA VAL A 385 6.89 -19.36 -31.93
C VAL A 385 7.84 -18.42 -32.69
N ARG A 386 7.50 -17.14 -32.75
CA ARG A 386 8.33 -16.14 -33.45
C ARG A 386 9.43 -15.55 -32.57
N ASN A 387 9.49 -15.93 -31.28
CA ASN A 387 10.46 -15.43 -30.28
C ASN A 387 10.50 -13.89 -30.19
N LYS A 388 9.37 -13.22 -30.44
CA LYS A 388 9.24 -11.78 -30.36
C LYS A 388 8.60 -11.41 -29.00
N VAL A 389 9.42 -11.39 -27.96
CA VAL A 389 8.99 -11.11 -26.59
C VAL A 389 9.03 -9.61 -26.34
N VAL A 390 7.89 -8.97 -26.16
CA VAL A 390 7.76 -7.56 -25.81
C VAL A 390 7.05 -7.48 -24.45
N PHE A 391 7.81 -7.17 -23.40
CA PHE A 391 7.24 -7.05 -22.06
C PHE A 391 6.22 -5.90 -21.98
N ALA A 392 5.10 -6.15 -21.33
CA ALA A 392 4.16 -5.10 -20.96
C ALA A 392 4.75 -4.35 -19.76
N GLU A 393 5.03 -3.07 -19.94
CA GLU A 393 5.63 -2.23 -18.91
C GLU A 393 4.53 -1.43 -18.18
N SER A 394 4.55 -1.45 -16.87
CA SER A 394 3.85 -0.52 -16.00
C SER A 394 4.85 0.33 -15.23
N MET A 395 4.40 1.25 -14.39
CA MET A 395 5.30 2.11 -13.62
C MET A 395 6.27 1.31 -12.73
N TYR A 396 5.82 0.18 -12.18
CA TYR A 396 6.56 -0.59 -11.18
C TYR A 396 6.83 -2.05 -11.57
N SER A 397 6.33 -2.52 -12.72
CA SER A 397 6.53 -3.91 -13.13
C SER A 397 6.70 -4.09 -14.64
N LYS A 398 7.28 -5.22 -15.02
CA LYS A 398 7.40 -5.67 -16.40
C LYS A 398 6.79 -7.05 -16.51
N SER A 399 5.58 -7.13 -17.05
CA SER A 399 4.88 -8.40 -17.23
C SER A 399 5.31 -9.08 -18.52
N GLU A 400 5.55 -10.37 -18.43
CA GLU A 400 5.75 -11.25 -19.60
C GLU A 400 4.49 -11.20 -20.47
N PRO A 401 4.61 -11.16 -21.82
CA PRO A 401 3.47 -10.93 -22.71
C PRO A 401 2.29 -11.87 -22.50
N MET A 402 2.55 -13.18 -22.30
CA MET A 402 1.47 -14.15 -22.02
C MET A 402 0.82 -13.91 -20.67
N ALA A 403 1.59 -13.48 -19.64
CA ALA A 403 1.01 -13.11 -18.34
C ALA A 403 0.09 -11.91 -18.48
N ALA A 404 0.54 -10.87 -19.17
CA ALA A 404 -0.27 -9.68 -19.43
C ALA A 404 -1.56 -10.01 -20.21
N ARG A 405 -1.46 -10.87 -21.22
CA ARG A 405 -2.60 -11.30 -22.02
C ARG A 405 -3.56 -12.18 -21.23
N ALA A 406 -3.06 -13.09 -20.40
CA ALA A 406 -3.89 -13.94 -19.54
C ALA A 406 -4.68 -13.11 -18.51
N LYS A 407 -4.02 -12.12 -17.91
CA LYS A 407 -4.66 -11.17 -16.99
C LYS A 407 -5.77 -10.35 -17.71
N GLU A 408 -5.51 -9.82 -18.91
CA GLU A 408 -6.54 -9.12 -19.71
C GLU A 408 -7.76 -10.01 -19.99
N VAL A 409 -7.55 -11.30 -20.28
CA VAL A 409 -8.63 -12.27 -20.47
C VAL A 409 -9.37 -12.52 -19.15
N MET A 410 -8.66 -12.59 -18.02
CA MET A 410 -9.29 -12.72 -16.70
C MET A 410 -10.18 -11.51 -16.37
N ASP A 411 -9.73 -10.28 -16.64
CA ASP A 411 -10.51 -9.07 -16.48
C ASP A 411 -11.80 -9.11 -17.30
N GLN A 412 -11.74 -9.59 -18.56
CA GLN A 412 -12.94 -9.78 -19.40
C GLN A 412 -13.89 -10.82 -18.82
N ILE A 413 -13.39 -11.90 -18.25
CA ILE A 413 -14.19 -12.97 -17.62
C ILE A 413 -14.85 -12.47 -16.34
N SER A 414 -14.12 -11.74 -15.54
CA SER A 414 -14.61 -11.15 -14.28
C SER A 414 -15.50 -9.92 -14.49
N MET A 415 -15.52 -9.36 -15.71
CA MET A 415 -16.20 -8.12 -16.09
C MET A 415 -15.68 -6.89 -15.33
N VAL A 416 -14.40 -6.92 -14.99
CA VAL A 416 -13.66 -5.76 -14.50
C VAL A 416 -13.03 -5.03 -15.69
N GLY A 417 -13.02 -3.71 -15.63
CA GLY A 417 -12.38 -2.87 -16.62
C GLY A 417 -11.43 -1.87 -16.01
N TRP A 418 -10.50 -1.39 -16.81
CA TRP A 418 -9.51 -0.39 -16.44
C TRP A 418 -9.47 0.72 -17.47
N VAL A 419 -9.36 1.96 -17.00
CA VAL A 419 -9.30 3.13 -17.91
C VAL A 419 -7.86 3.41 -18.34
N SER A 420 -6.89 3.21 -17.42
CA SER A 420 -5.48 3.48 -17.69
C SER A 420 -4.58 2.61 -16.80
N GLY A 421 -3.27 2.71 -17.00
CA GLY A 421 -2.24 2.22 -16.07
C GLY A 421 -1.65 3.33 -15.20
N GLY A 422 -2.32 4.46 -15.04
CA GLY A 422 -1.86 5.61 -14.26
C GLY A 422 -2.87 6.05 -13.21
N HIS A 423 -2.51 7.11 -12.47
CA HIS A 423 -3.39 7.70 -11.46
C HIS A 423 -4.59 8.40 -12.10
N SER A 424 -5.65 8.58 -11.33
CA SER A 424 -6.80 9.39 -11.70
C SER A 424 -7.15 10.42 -10.62
N ALA A 425 -7.95 11.42 -10.99
CA ALA A 425 -8.45 12.44 -10.07
C ALA A 425 -9.69 12.00 -9.28
N GLY A 426 -9.89 10.69 -9.13
CA GLY A 426 -10.98 10.12 -8.34
C GLY A 426 -10.90 10.52 -6.87
N TYR A 427 -12.06 10.57 -6.21
CA TYR A 427 -12.09 10.70 -4.75
C TYR A 427 -11.49 9.46 -4.09
N VAL A 428 -10.86 9.67 -2.94
CA VAL A 428 -10.43 8.58 -2.07
C VAL A 428 -11.32 8.50 -0.83
N PRO A 429 -11.55 7.28 -0.27
CA PRO A 429 -12.34 7.13 0.92
C PRO A 429 -11.59 7.60 2.16
N VAL A 430 -12.32 8.04 3.19
CA VAL A 430 -11.81 8.34 4.51
C VAL A 430 -12.70 7.68 5.53
N PHE A 431 -12.14 6.79 6.35
CA PHE A 431 -12.84 6.13 7.45
C PHE A 431 -12.15 6.46 8.77
N ALA A 432 -12.91 6.62 9.84
CA ALA A 432 -12.33 6.86 11.14
C ALA A 432 -13.16 6.27 12.29
N ILE A 433 -12.46 5.83 13.33
CA ILE A 433 -13.03 5.33 14.58
C ILE A 433 -12.19 5.78 15.77
N GLY A 434 -12.83 5.93 16.91
CA GLY A 434 -12.19 6.22 18.19
C GLY A 434 -12.24 7.69 18.57
N ALA A 435 -11.38 8.07 19.49
CA ALA A 435 -11.35 9.40 20.05
C ALA A 435 -11.03 10.45 18.97
N GLY A 436 -11.81 11.50 18.85
CA GLY A 436 -11.62 12.54 17.84
C GLY A 436 -12.12 12.17 16.43
N SER A 437 -12.63 10.96 16.18
CA SER A 437 -13.07 10.52 14.84
C SER A 437 -14.18 11.39 14.24
N GLN A 438 -15.02 12.01 15.06
CA GLN A 438 -16.08 12.93 14.60
C GLN A 438 -15.53 14.15 13.83
N LEU A 439 -14.26 14.46 13.96
CA LEU A 439 -13.64 15.54 13.19
C LEU A 439 -13.54 15.24 11.68
N PHE A 440 -13.73 13.98 11.26
CA PHE A 440 -13.57 13.53 9.87
C PHE A 440 -14.91 13.35 9.12
N GLY A 441 -16.03 13.80 9.70
CA GLY A 441 -17.37 13.53 9.18
C GLY A 441 -17.83 14.30 7.94
N GLU A 442 -16.99 15.14 7.34
CA GLU A 442 -17.29 15.96 6.16
C GLU A 442 -16.45 15.53 4.97
N LYS A 443 -16.94 15.80 3.74
CA LYS A 443 -16.06 15.76 2.56
C LYS A 443 -14.95 16.81 2.73
N ILE A 444 -13.71 16.39 2.55
CA ILE A 444 -12.53 17.21 2.85
C ILE A 444 -11.54 17.21 1.68
N ASP A 445 -10.57 18.09 1.76
CA ASP A 445 -9.32 17.97 1.00
C ASP A 445 -8.33 17.13 1.81
N ASN A 446 -7.43 16.38 1.15
CA ASN A 446 -6.48 15.52 1.83
C ASN A 446 -5.55 16.28 2.80
N THR A 447 -5.34 17.58 2.59
CA THR A 447 -4.57 18.45 3.51
C THR A 447 -5.23 18.65 4.87
N GLU A 448 -6.55 18.40 4.98
CA GLU A 448 -7.27 18.52 6.25
C GLU A 448 -7.04 17.31 7.17
N ILE A 449 -6.72 16.15 6.63
CA ILE A 449 -6.58 14.91 7.41
C ILE A 449 -5.49 15.06 8.50
N PRO A 450 -4.23 15.41 8.18
CA PRO A 450 -3.19 15.54 9.21
C PRO A 450 -3.46 16.68 10.21
N LYS A 451 -4.13 17.76 9.79
CA LYS A 451 -4.54 18.85 10.70
C LYS A 451 -5.57 18.37 11.71
N ARG A 452 -6.54 17.57 11.26
CA ARG A 452 -7.57 16.97 12.12
C ARG A 452 -6.97 15.91 13.05
N ILE A 453 -6.03 15.10 12.59
CA ILE A 453 -5.23 14.20 13.44
C ILE A 453 -4.48 15.00 14.52
N ALA A 454 -3.74 16.03 14.13
CA ALA A 454 -2.98 16.86 15.07
C ALA A 454 -3.90 17.52 16.12
N LYS A 455 -5.08 17.99 15.69
CA LYS A 455 -6.10 18.55 16.60
C LYS A 455 -6.64 17.50 17.57
N ALA A 456 -7.02 16.32 17.11
CA ALA A 456 -7.51 15.22 17.94
C ALA A 456 -6.47 14.80 18.98
N ALA A 457 -5.23 14.58 18.52
CA ALA A 457 -4.12 14.11 19.37
C ALA A 457 -3.45 15.21 20.21
N GLY A 458 -3.81 16.48 19.99
CA GLY A 458 -3.24 17.61 20.70
C GLY A 458 -1.78 17.91 20.33
N TYR A 459 -1.37 17.61 19.11
CA TYR A 459 -0.06 17.96 18.57
C TYR A 459 -0.09 19.46 18.19
N LYS A 460 0.94 20.19 18.61
CA LYS A 460 1.06 21.64 18.36
C LYS A 460 1.90 21.94 17.12
#